data_f62dc399ebd5ce88a0aa1e9b512b6ad1
#
_entry.id   f62dc399ebd5ce88a0aa1e9b512b6ad1
#
_cell.length_a   1.000
_cell.length_b   1.000
_cell.length_c   1.000
_cell.angle_alpha   90.00
_cell.angle_beta   90.00
_cell.angle_gamma   90.00
#
_symmetry.space_group_name_H-M   'P 1'
#
loop_
_entity.id
_entity.type
_entity.pdbx_description
1 polymer ?
#
loop_
_entity_poly.entity_id
_entity_poly.type
_entity_poly.pdbx_seq_one_letter_code
_entity_poly.pdbx_strand_id
1 'polypeptide(L)'
;ETAMIENANEITFTLNGILGEALDDVLARIEADFAASGADHMEVKNAYSGGPIYNANLFISQYCAAKDKDFESISLNDLAATLRENKQHLYSYTSKQEIRESTVTDPETGEETTVSETWMVYTVRYNGESYFSDVVFQLTDDQKELASDYASNLSLFLGDGLLQNLEAWTGNSITALGDVTFTDGITPVVYYNQLDERYAGKAYGTDNIGGYGCGPTAMAIVVSSLTDDMVDPVEMAEWSYNNGYWCKSSGSYHALIPAAAGEWGLPVSGCTTAEPQRITDALANGKLVVAIMSEGHFTSSGHFIVLRGVKDGKIMVADPASYTRSEQLWDLSIILNEASRRAGAGGPFWIIG
;
A
#
# COMPACT_ATOMS: atom_id res chain seq x y z
N GLU A 1 -3.91 20.81 -20.23
CA GLU A 1 -3.48 19.39 -20.08
C GLU A 1 -1.96 19.23 -20.15
N THR A 2 -1.31 19.69 -21.21
CA THR A 2 0.14 19.52 -21.40
C THR A 2 0.96 20.24 -20.32
N ALA A 3 0.62 21.48 -19.95
CA ALA A 3 1.32 22.23 -18.91
C ALA A 3 1.17 21.63 -17.51
N MET A 4 0.02 21.01 -17.21
CA MET A 4 -0.24 20.35 -15.94
C MET A 4 0.59 19.05 -15.80
N ILE A 5 0.79 18.33 -16.92
CA ILE A 5 1.62 17.13 -16.98
C ILE A 5 3.11 17.49 -16.84
N GLU A 6 3.58 18.54 -17.51
CA GLU A 6 4.96 19.01 -17.40
C GLU A 6 5.29 19.45 -15.96
N ASN A 7 4.37 20.18 -15.31
CA ASN A 7 4.52 20.57 -13.91
C ASN A 7 4.52 19.35 -12.98
N ALA A 8 3.68 18.37 -13.22
CA ALA A 8 3.64 17.14 -12.44
C ALA A 8 4.96 16.38 -12.51
N ASN A 9 5.57 16.32 -13.71
CA ASN A 9 6.86 15.66 -13.93
C ASN A 9 7.99 16.35 -13.18
N GLU A 10 8.02 17.67 -13.22
CA GLU A 10 9.03 18.47 -12.51
C GLU A 10 8.90 18.33 -10.99
N ILE A 11 7.67 18.37 -10.48
CA ILE A 11 7.36 18.13 -9.07
C ILE A 11 7.88 16.76 -8.66
N THR A 12 7.54 15.71 -9.40
CA THR A 12 7.95 14.34 -9.17
C THR A 12 9.45 14.17 -9.10
N PHE A 13 10.15 14.64 -10.13
CA PHE A 13 11.60 14.52 -10.19
C PHE A 13 12.27 15.19 -8.99
N THR A 14 11.78 16.37 -8.61
CA THR A 14 12.31 17.13 -7.48
C THR A 14 12.04 16.41 -6.15
N LEU A 15 10.82 15.92 -5.92
CA LEU A 15 10.46 15.22 -4.68
C LEU A 15 11.22 13.90 -4.54
N ASN A 16 11.34 13.13 -5.62
CA ASN A 16 12.10 11.88 -5.62
C ASN A 16 13.58 12.09 -5.27
N GLY A 17 14.19 13.17 -5.77
CA GLY A 17 15.55 13.53 -5.44
C GLY A 17 15.73 13.77 -3.93
N ILE A 18 14.85 14.58 -3.33
CA ILE A 18 14.92 14.90 -1.89
C ILE A 18 14.66 13.67 -1.03
N LEU A 19 13.70 12.82 -1.40
CA LEU A 19 13.42 11.59 -0.67
C LEU A 19 14.55 10.57 -0.81
N GLY A 20 15.21 10.51 -1.96
CA GLY A 20 16.42 9.71 -2.15
C GLY A 20 17.54 10.15 -1.20
N GLU A 21 17.83 11.45 -1.12
CA GLU A 21 18.79 11.99 -0.15
C GLU A 21 18.41 11.67 1.31
N ALA A 22 17.11 11.74 1.65
CA ALA A 22 16.64 11.42 3.00
C ALA A 22 16.84 9.93 3.33
N LEU A 23 16.67 9.05 2.34
CA LEU A 23 16.94 7.62 2.49
C LEU A 23 18.43 7.35 2.68
N ASP A 24 19.28 7.98 1.90
CA ASP A 24 20.76 7.87 2.06
C ASP A 24 21.21 8.35 3.44
N ASP A 25 20.64 9.44 3.95
CA ASP A 25 20.92 9.95 5.28
C ASP A 25 20.53 8.97 6.41
N VAL A 26 19.42 8.25 6.28
CA VAL A 26 19.03 7.24 7.29
C VAL A 26 19.92 6.00 7.21
N LEU A 27 20.32 5.58 6.01
CA LEU A 27 21.24 4.45 5.85
C LEU A 27 22.61 4.76 6.44
N ALA A 28 23.12 5.98 6.26
CA ALA A 28 24.36 6.44 6.89
C ALA A 28 24.28 6.45 8.42
N ARG A 29 23.13 6.80 8.99
CA ARG A 29 22.91 6.72 10.45
C ARG A 29 22.89 5.28 10.94
N ILE A 30 22.33 4.35 10.18
CA ILE A 30 22.36 2.91 10.49
C ILE A 30 23.79 2.39 10.51
N GLU A 31 24.60 2.75 9.51
CA GLU A 31 26.02 2.34 9.47
C GLU A 31 26.81 2.87 10.69
N ALA A 32 26.55 4.12 11.08
CA ALA A 32 27.18 4.71 12.26
C ALA A 32 26.73 4.03 13.56
N ASP A 33 25.46 3.68 13.68
CA ASP A 33 24.91 2.97 14.82
C ASP A 33 25.49 1.55 14.92
N PHE A 34 25.56 0.84 13.79
CA PHE A 34 26.21 -0.48 13.72
C PHE A 34 27.69 -0.41 14.14
N ALA A 35 28.44 0.55 13.64
CA ALA A 35 29.85 0.72 14.01
C ALA A 35 30.05 0.96 15.52
N ALA A 36 29.06 1.59 16.18
CA ALA A 36 29.08 1.83 17.62
C ALA A 36 28.54 0.63 18.44
N SER A 37 27.81 -0.30 17.84
CA SER A 37 27.13 -1.40 18.52
C SER A 37 28.09 -2.50 19.04
N GLY A 38 29.23 -2.69 18.38
CA GLY A 38 30.15 -3.77 18.64
C GLY A 38 29.65 -5.16 18.21
N ALA A 39 28.58 -5.24 17.43
CA ALA A 39 28.08 -6.48 16.88
C ALA A 39 28.95 -6.99 15.72
N ASP A 40 28.94 -8.30 15.49
CA ASP A 40 29.73 -8.96 14.47
C ASP A 40 29.20 -8.68 13.05
N HIS A 41 27.86 -8.62 12.91
CA HIS A 41 27.18 -8.52 11.62
C HIS A 41 25.99 -7.56 11.67
N MET A 42 25.62 -7.08 10.49
CA MET A 42 24.46 -6.21 10.27
C MET A 42 23.54 -6.79 9.20
N GLU A 43 22.25 -6.70 9.43
CA GLU A 43 21.19 -6.92 8.45
C GLU A 43 20.32 -5.67 8.36
N VAL A 44 20.12 -5.11 7.17
CA VAL A 44 19.24 -3.95 6.94
C VAL A 44 18.02 -4.38 6.14
N LYS A 45 16.86 -4.36 6.79
CA LYS A 45 15.56 -4.55 6.15
C LYS A 45 15.08 -3.20 5.60
N ASN A 46 15.33 -3.00 4.30
CA ASN A 46 15.02 -1.76 3.60
C ASN A 46 14.07 -2.03 2.44
N ALA A 47 12.78 -1.76 2.64
CA ALA A 47 11.75 -1.90 1.61
C ALA A 47 11.89 -0.86 0.48
N TYR A 48 12.72 0.16 0.66
CA TYR A 48 12.92 1.29 -0.26
C TYR A 48 14.20 1.16 -1.09
N SER A 49 14.82 -0.01 -1.11
CA SER A 49 16.09 -0.24 -1.83
C SER A 49 15.99 -0.03 -3.35
N GLY A 50 14.79 -0.11 -3.91
CA GLY A 50 14.51 0.19 -5.32
C GLY A 50 14.22 1.66 -5.63
N GLY A 51 14.31 2.52 -4.63
CA GLY A 51 14.01 3.94 -4.69
C GLY A 51 12.97 4.38 -3.66
N PRO A 52 12.77 5.69 -3.49
CA PRO A 52 11.79 6.22 -2.57
C PRO A 52 10.38 5.82 -3.02
N ILE A 53 9.62 5.24 -2.10
CA ILE A 53 8.22 4.90 -2.29
C ILE A 53 7.43 5.74 -1.28
N TYR A 54 6.49 6.55 -1.77
CA TYR A 54 5.67 7.44 -0.97
C TYR A 54 4.39 7.81 -1.71
N ASN A 55 3.39 8.29 -1.00
CA ASN A 55 2.15 8.75 -1.59
C ASN A 55 2.23 10.25 -1.91
N ALA A 56 2.69 10.56 -3.13
CA ALA A 56 2.86 11.94 -3.55
C ALA A 56 1.55 12.68 -3.73
N ASN A 57 0.49 12.00 -4.18
CA ASN A 57 -0.83 12.61 -4.29
C ASN A 57 -1.30 13.10 -2.92
N LEU A 58 -1.09 12.30 -1.88
CA LEU A 58 -1.43 12.68 -0.52
C LEU A 58 -0.57 13.83 0.00
N PHE A 59 0.76 13.80 -0.20
CA PHE A 59 1.65 14.88 0.22
C PHE A 59 1.29 16.23 -0.43
N ILE A 60 1.06 16.23 -1.75
CA ILE A 60 0.65 17.44 -2.49
C ILE A 60 -0.71 17.93 -1.99
N SER A 61 -1.65 17.04 -1.73
CA SER A 61 -2.99 17.37 -1.25
C SER A 61 -2.97 17.92 0.18
N GLN A 62 -2.13 17.37 1.06
CA GLN A 62 -1.90 17.90 2.41
C GLN A 62 -1.30 19.33 2.35
N TYR A 63 -0.35 19.54 1.46
CA TYR A 63 0.21 20.87 1.23
C TYR A 63 -0.87 21.86 0.75
N CYS A 64 -1.70 21.47 -0.22
CA CYS A 64 -2.79 22.30 -0.73
C CYS A 64 -3.80 22.62 0.38
N ALA A 65 -4.23 21.64 1.15
CA ALA A 65 -5.15 21.82 2.27
C ALA A 65 -4.58 22.74 3.36
N ALA A 66 -3.28 22.62 3.66
CA ALA A 66 -2.59 23.46 4.65
C ALA A 66 -2.47 24.93 4.21
N LYS A 67 -2.29 25.17 2.92
CA LYS A 67 -2.01 26.50 2.35
C LYS A 67 -3.23 27.16 1.72
N ASP A 68 -4.39 26.55 1.79
CA ASP A 68 -5.62 27.01 1.10
C ASP A 68 -5.35 27.27 -0.39
N LYS A 69 -4.75 26.28 -1.06
CA LYS A 69 -4.33 26.35 -2.47
C LYS A 69 -5.00 25.28 -3.30
N ASP A 70 -5.18 25.59 -4.57
CA ASP A 70 -5.50 24.62 -5.60
C ASP A 70 -4.22 24.11 -6.29
N PHE A 71 -4.37 23.07 -7.13
CA PHE A 71 -3.25 22.48 -7.86
C PHE A 71 -2.60 23.39 -8.89
N GLU A 72 -3.30 24.42 -9.37
CA GLU A 72 -2.79 25.39 -10.35
C GLU A 72 -1.90 26.43 -9.68
N SER A 73 -2.07 26.64 -8.36
CA SER A 73 -1.32 27.64 -7.59
C SER A 73 -0.16 27.07 -6.75
N ILE A 74 0.21 25.79 -6.95
CA ILE A 74 1.33 25.16 -6.25
C ILE A 74 2.65 25.83 -6.62
N SER A 75 3.43 26.20 -5.61
CA SER A 75 4.83 26.61 -5.76
C SER A 75 5.75 25.40 -5.57
N LEU A 76 6.41 24.94 -6.63
CA LEU A 76 7.39 23.86 -6.55
C LEU A 76 8.54 24.19 -5.57
N ASN A 77 8.98 25.45 -5.56
CA ASN A 77 10.05 25.89 -4.66
C ASN A 77 9.62 25.79 -3.18
N ASP A 78 8.39 26.17 -2.84
CA ASP A 78 7.87 26.10 -1.47
C ASP A 78 7.63 24.65 -1.06
N LEU A 79 7.10 23.83 -1.98
CA LEU A 79 6.91 22.39 -1.76
C LEU A 79 8.25 21.67 -1.51
N ALA A 80 9.24 21.94 -2.36
CA ALA A 80 10.58 21.38 -2.21
C ALA A 80 11.30 21.86 -0.95
N ALA A 81 11.15 23.14 -0.60
CA ALA A 81 11.70 23.70 0.65
C ALA A 81 11.08 23.01 1.87
N THR A 82 9.75 22.86 1.89
CA THR A 82 9.04 22.17 2.96
C THR A 82 9.57 20.75 3.17
N LEU A 83 9.79 20.02 2.05
CA LEU A 83 10.31 18.66 2.11
C LEU A 83 11.76 18.61 2.62
N ARG A 84 12.64 19.52 2.12
CA ARG A 84 14.05 19.59 2.53
C ARG A 84 14.24 19.96 3.98
N GLU A 85 13.48 20.91 4.50
CA GLU A 85 13.53 21.33 5.91
C GLU A 85 13.16 20.20 6.87
N ASN A 86 12.36 19.25 6.42
CA ASN A 86 11.88 18.11 7.20
C ASN A 86 12.55 16.79 6.82
N LYS A 87 13.52 16.80 5.93
CA LYS A 87 14.20 15.62 5.37
C LYS A 87 14.61 14.58 6.40
N GLN A 88 15.17 15.03 7.52
CA GLN A 88 15.65 14.18 8.61
C GLN A 88 14.56 13.36 9.33
N HIS A 89 13.29 13.73 9.16
CA HIS A 89 12.15 13.08 9.81
C HIS A 89 11.38 12.14 8.90
N LEU A 90 11.69 12.13 7.58
CA LEU A 90 10.96 11.34 6.59
C LEU A 90 11.18 9.84 6.75
N TYR A 91 12.40 9.45 7.12
CA TYR A 91 12.75 8.07 7.41
C TYR A 91 13.25 7.93 8.83
N SER A 92 12.89 6.81 9.43
CA SER A 92 13.42 6.35 10.71
C SER A 92 13.81 4.88 10.60
N TYR A 93 14.48 4.37 11.62
CA TYR A 93 14.74 2.94 11.73
C TYR A 93 14.52 2.45 13.16
N THR A 94 14.23 1.17 13.25
CA THR A 94 14.29 0.44 14.52
C THR A 94 15.46 -0.53 14.45
N SER A 95 16.10 -0.83 15.59
CA SER A 95 17.17 -1.81 15.69
C SER A 95 16.83 -2.89 16.69
N LYS A 96 17.28 -4.11 16.42
CA LYS A 96 17.18 -5.26 17.31
C LYS A 96 18.47 -6.04 17.26
N GLN A 97 19.01 -6.39 18.42
CA GLN A 97 20.15 -7.30 18.52
C GLN A 97 19.63 -8.75 18.59
N GLU A 98 20.24 -9.62 17.81
CA GLU A 98 19.97 -11.05 17.78
C GLU A 98 21.26 -11.82 17.91
N ILE A 99 21.22 -12.99 18.57
CA ILE A 99 22.31 -13.96 18.53
C ILE A 99 21.91 -15.05 17.55
N ARG A 100 22.77 -15.28 16.55
CA ARG A 100 22.57 -16.33 15.56
C ARG A 100 23.65 -17.38 15.73
N GLU A 101 23.24 -18.63 15.79
CA GLU A 101 24.14 -19.77 15.90
C GLU A 101 24.31 -20.44 14.55
N SER A 102 25.54 -20.72 14.17
CA SER A 102 25.89 -21.47 12.97
C SER A 102 26.83 -22.64 13.34
N THR A 103 26.70 -23.75 12.62
CA THR A 103 27.59 -24.88 12.79
C THR A 103 28.66 -24.78 11.72
N VAL A 104 29.93 -24.73 12.16
CA VAL A 104 31.11 -24.74 11.29
C VAL A 104 31.78 -26.08 11.43
N THR A 105 31.98 -26.77 10.30
CA THR A 105 32.71 -28.03 10.25
C THR A 105 34.18 -27.77 9.89
N ASP A 106 35.11 -28.22 10.72
CA ASP A 106 36.52 -28.16 10.42
C ASP A 106 36.84 -29.07 9.22
N PRO A 107 37.38 -28.53 8.13
CA PRO A 107 37.62 -29.29 6.91
C PRO A 107 38.73 -30.36 7.05
N GLU A 108 39.60 -30.30 8.07
CA GLU A 108 40.69 -31.24 8.28
C GLU A 108 40.29 -32.37 9.25
N THR A 109 39.52 -32.04 10.28
CA THR A 109 39.13 -33.00 11.34
C THR A 109 37.71 -33.54 11.20
N GLY A 110 36.82 -32.82 10.49
CA GLY A 110 35.39 -33.13 10.41
C GLY A 110 34.63 -32.81 11.71
N GLU A 111 35.26 -32.15 12.68
CA GLU A 111 34.57 -31.71 13.90
C GLU A 111 33.63 -30.56 13.63
N GLU A 112 32.42 -30.66 14.21
CA GLU A 112 31.43 -29.61 14.17
C GLU A 112 31.52 -28.73 15.43
N THR A 113 31.66 -27.42 15.21
CA THR A 113 31.71 -26.42 16.28
C THR A 113 30.57 -25.44 16.09
N THR A 114 29.78 -25.17 17.13
CA THR A 114 28.75 -24.13 17.12
C THR A 114 29.40 -22.77 17.39
N VAL A 115 29.24 -21.84 16.46
CA VAL A 115 29.67 -20.46 16.60
C VAL A 115 28.46 -19.58 16.80
N SER A 116 28.48 -18.76 17.86
CA SER A 116 27.43 -17.77 18.13
C SER A 116 27.92 -16.38 17.69
N GLU A 117 27.18 -15.72 16.83
CA GLU A 117 27.49 -14.40 16.29
C GLU A 117 26.40 -13.41 16.65
N THR A 118 26.80 -12.19 16.94
CA THR A 118 25.88 -11.11 17.30
C THR A 118 25.49 -10.32 16.05
N TRP A 119 24.20 -10.25 15.78
CA TRP A 119 23.63 -9.54 14.64
C TRP A 119 22.84 -8.32 15.09
N MET A 120 23.07 -7.18 14.44
CA MET A 120 22.18 -6.04 14.51
C MET A 120 21.24 -6.06 13.32
N VAL A 121 19.94 -6.14 13.58
CA VAL A 121 18.90 -6.11 12.55
C VAL A 121 18.22 -4.75 12.58
N TYR A 122 18.35 -4.00 11.49
CA TYR A 122 17.74 -2.69 11.31
C TYR A 122 16.54 -2.78 10.38
N THR A 123 15.47 -2.07 10.70
CA THR A 123 14.29 -1.97 9.82
C THR A 123 14.03 -0.51 9.52
N VAL A 124 14.17 -0.14 8.25
CA VAL A 124 13.89 1.23 7.76
C VAL A 124 12.39 1.44 7.62
N ARG A 125 11.90 2.62 8.03
CA ARG A 125 10.50 3.02 7.94
C ARG A 125 10.41 4.40 7.31
N TYR A 126 9.41 4.59 6.43
CA TYR A 126 8.99 5.90 5.94
C TYR A 126 7.83 6.43 6.80
N ASN A 127 7.91 7.69 7.22
CA ASN A 127 6.94 8.31 8.12
C ASN A 127 6.28 9.57 7.54
N GLY A 128 6.59 9.90 6.28
CA GLY A 128 6.35 11.24 5.72
C GLY A 128 4.91 11.69 5.74
N GLU A 129 3.94 10.87 5.31
CA GLU A 129 2.55 11.29 5.18
C GLU A 129 1.95 11.72 6.53
N SER A 130 2.09 10.90 7.57
CA SER A 130 1.60 11.24 8.91
C SER A 130 2.41 12.38 9.53
N TYR A 131 3.71 12.43 9.29
CA TYR A 131 4.57 13.50 9.81
C TYR A 131 4.18 14.86 9.22
N PHE A 132 3.91 14.92 7.92
CA PHE A 132 3.44 16.16 7.30
C PHE A 132 2.06 16.57 7.79
N SER A 133 1.11 15.64 7.84
CA SER A 133 -0.24 15.90 8.34
C SER A 133 -0.24 16.43 9.78
N ASP A 134 0.45 15.76 10.70
CA ASP A 134 0.28 15.95 12.12
C ASP A 134 1.30 16.94 12.73
N VAL A 135 2.49 17.02 12.17
CA VAL A 135 3.60 17.80 12.74
C VAL A 135 3.90 19.05 11.92
N VAL A 136 4.09 18.91 10.61
CA VAL A 136 4.52 20.04 9.76
C VAL A 136 3.36 20.97 9.46
N PHE A 137 2.26 20.41 8.95
CA PHE A 137 1.09 21.20 8.57
C PHE A 137 0.09 21.36 9.71
N GLN A 138 0.11 20.48 10.71
CA GLN A 138 -0.81 20.48 11.86
C GLN A 138 -2.27 20.57 11.38
N LEU A 139 -2.63 19.72 10.43
CA LEU A 139 -3.95 19.76 9.79
C LEU A 139 -5.05 19.47 10.80
N THR A 140 -6.11 20.26 10.74
CA THR A 140 -7.37 19.96 11.42
C THR A 140 -8.03 18.75 10.78
N ASP A 141 -9.03 18.16 11.43
CA ASP A 141 -9.77 17.04 10.89
C ASP A 141 -10.46 17.40 9.56
N ASP A 142 -11.03 18.62 9.45
CA ASP A 142 -11.62 19.11 8.20
C ASP A 142 -10.57 19.25 7.08
N GLN A 143 -9.36 19.70 7.41
CA GLN A 143 -8.27 19.81 6.43
C GLN A 143 -7.73 18.44 6.02
N LYS A 144 -7.72 17.45 6.92
CA LYS A 144 -7.35 16.06 6.60
C LYS A 144 -8.39 15.44 5.65
N GLU A 145 -9.67 15.67 5.90
CA GLU A 145 -10.73 15.25 5.01
C GLU A 145 -10.60 15.90 3.62
N LEU A 146 -10.37 17.21 3.57
CA LEU A 146 -10.14 17.93 2.33
C LEU A 146 -8.89 17.42 1.58
N ALA A 147 -7.80 17.15 2.28
CA ALA A 147 -6.59 16.57 1.68
C ALA A 147 -6.85 15.17 1.11
N SER A 148 -7.64 14.36 1.80
CA SER A 148 -8.07 13.04 1.34
C SER A 148 -8.91 13.13 0.06
N ASP A 149 -9.87 14.05 0.01
CA ASP A 149 -10.70 14.30 -1.17
C ASP A 149 -9.86 14.78 -2.36
N TYR A 150 -8.93 15.69 -2.12
CA TYR A 150 -8.01 16.15 -3.15
C TYR A 150 -7.12 15.02 -3.69
N ALA A 151 -6.57 14.20 -2.81
CA ALA A 151 -5.72 13.07 -3.20
C ALA A 151 -6.51 12.03 -3.99
N SER A 152 -7.74 11.75 -3.60
CA SER A 152 -8.64 10.85 -4.32
C SER A 152 -8.96 11.38 -5.72
N ASN A 153 -9.24 12.67 -5.84
CA ASN A 153 -9.48 13.32 -7.13
C ASN A 153 -8.22 13.31 -8.01
N LEU A 154 -7.06 13.59 -7.43
CA LEU A 154 -5.78 13.48 -8.15
C LEU A 154 -5.54 12.06 -8.67
N SER A 155 -5.80 11.05 -7.85
CA SER A 155 -5.65 9.65 -8.24
C SER A 155 -6.58 9.28 -9.41
N LEU A 156 -7.79 9.83 -9.45
CA LEU A 156 -8.73 9.62 -10.56
C LEU A 156 -8.24 10.25 -11.88
N PHE A 157 -7.59 11.42 -11.81
CA PHE A 157 -7.11 12.13 -13.01
C PHE A 157 -5.72 11.69 -13.46
N LEU A 158 -4.85 11.35 -12.52
CA LEU A 158 -3.42 11.16 -12.76
C LEU A 158 -2.96 9.72 -12.47
N GLY A 159 -3.86 8.89 -11.96
CA GLY A 159 -3.53 7.57 -11.43
C GLY A 159 -2.74 7.65 -10.12
N ASP A 160 -2.81 6.62 -9.32
CA ASP A 160 -2.04 6.54 -8.04
C ASP A 160 -0.52 6.44 -8.26
N GLY A 161 -0.10 6.37 -9.51
CA GLY A 161 1.29 6.25 -9.93
C GLY A 161 1.85 7.51 -10.60
N LEU A 162 1.29 8.70 -10.36
CA LEU A 162 1.79 9.94 -10.98
C LEU A 162 3.32 10.03 -10.94
N LEU A 163 3.92 9.38 -9.98
CA LEU A 163 5.31 9.55 -9.64
C LEU A 163 6.17 8.31 -9.81
N GLN A 164 5.61 7.16 -10.20
CA GLN A 164 6.39 5.93 -10.34
C GLN A 164 6.54 5.41 -11.78
N ASN A 165 5.71 5.84 -12.73
CA ASN A 165 5.79 5.34 -14.10
C ASN A 165 5.31 6.37 -15.13
N LEU A 166 6.12 7.36 -15.43
CA LEU A 166 5.87 8.31 -16.50
C LEU A 166 5.83 7.67 -17.90
N GLU A 167 6.48 6.53 -18.09
CA GLU A 167 6.51 5.83 -19.38
C GLU A 167 5.20 5.11 -19.70
N ALA A 168 4.34 4.85 -18.73
CA ALA A 168 3.04 4.21 -18.92
C ALA A 168 1.89 5.20 -19.17
N TRP A 169 2.13 6.51 -19.03
CA TRP A 169 1.09 7.52 -19.17
C TRP A 169 1.04 8.10 -20.59
N THR A 170 0.62 7.31 -21.54
CA THR A 170 0.18 7.80 -22.86
C THR A 170 -1.31 8.07 -22.82
N GLY A 171 -1.73 9.20 -22.25
CA GLY A 171 -2.97 9.95 -22.59
C GLY A 171 -4.30 9.23 -22.84
N ASN A 172 -4.44 7.99 -22.46
CA ASN A 172 -5.69 7.25 -22.60
C ASN A 172 -6.35 7.12 -21.23
N SER A 173 -7.59 7.62 -21.11
CA SER A 173 -8.58 7.03 -20.21
C SER A 173 -8.33 5.52 -20.18
N ILE A 174 -8.39 4.88 -19.00
CA ILE A 174 -8.18 3.44 -18.84
C ILE A 174 -9.12 2.75 -19.82
N THR A 175 -8.64 2.47 -21.01
CA THR A 175 -9.29 1.54 -21.93
C THR A 175 -9.50 0.26 -21.15
N ALA A 176 -10.69 -0.29 -21.22
CA ALA A 176 -11.03 -1.54 -20.55
C ALA A 176 -9.80 -2.45 -20.57
N LEU A 177 -9.24 -2.75 -19.36
CA LEU A 177 -8.09 -3.65 -19.20
C LEU A 177 -8.53 -5.03 -19.62
N GLY A 178 -9.25 -5.37 -20.50
CA GLY A 178 -9.71 -6.74 -20.85
C GLY A 178 -9.83 -7.65 -19.61
N ASP A 179 -10.22 -8.85 -19.79
CA ASP A 179 -10.29 -9.81 -18.68
C ASP A 179 -8.87 -10.26 -18.30
N VAL A 180 -8.39 -9.75 -17.17
CA VAL A 180 -7.06 -10.06 -16.63
C VAL A 180 -7.19 -11.13 -15.56
N THR A 181 -6.35 -12.16 -15.66
CA THR A 181 -6.18 -13.18 -14.62
C THR A 181 -4.71 -13.30 -14.29
N PHE A 182 -4.36 -13.07 -13.03
CA PHE A 182 -3.00 -13.34 -12.54
C PHE A 182 -2.82 -14.85 -12.34
N THR A 183 -1.82 -15.42 -12.99
CA THR A 183 -1.51 -16.85 -12.92
C THR A 183 -0.12 -17.15 -12.34
N ASP A 184 0.53 -16.14 -11.80
CA ASP A 184 1.89 -16.22 -11.24
C ASP A 184 1.92 -16.58 -9.75
N GLY A 185 0.76 -16.85 -9.13
CA GLY A 185 0.58 -17.34 -7.77
C GLY A 185 0.09 -18.80 -7.74
N ILE A 186 -0.18 -19.33 -6.54
CA ILE A 186 -0.75 -20.67 -6.35
C ILE A 186 -2.19 -20.71 -6.85
N THR A 187 -2.97 -19.70 -6.52
CA THR A 187 -4.35 -19.54 -6.96
C THR A 187 -4.39 -18.56 -8.14
N PRO A 188 -4.97 -18.93 -9.28
CA PRO A 188 -5.27 -17.98 -10.33
C PRO A 188 -6.25 -16.93 -9.81
N VAL A 189 -5.94 -15.64 -10.01
CA VAL A 189 -6.75 -14.55 -9.47
C VAL A 189 -7.34 -13.71 -10.59
N VAL A 190 -8.66 -13.74 -10.69
CA VAL A 190 -9.44 -12.86 -11.59
C VAL A 190 -9.29 -11.43 -11.09
N TYR A 191 -8.84 -10.53 -11.93
CA TYR A 191 -8.60 -9.14 -11.57
C TYR A 191 -9.68 -8.21 -12.11
N TYR A 192 -10.22 -7.40 -11.22
CA TYR A 192 -11.09 -6.29 -11.55
C TYR A 192 -10.49 -4.97 -11.07
N ASN A 193 -10.67 -3.91 -11.86
CA ASN A 193 -10.27 -2.55 -11.50
C ASN A 193 -11.52 -1.68 -11.39
N GLN A 194 -11.75 -1.07 -10.22
CA GLN A 194 -12.89 -0.18 -9.99
C GLN A 194 -12.89 1.06 -10.90
N LEU A 195 -11.72 1.44 -11.43
CA LEU A 195 -11.57 2.58 -12.34
C LEU A 195 -11.78 2.20 -13.81
N ASP A 196 -11.95 0.90 -14.13
CA ASP A 196 -12.27 0.44 -15.47
C ASP A 196 -13.59 1.10 -15.94
N GLU A 197 -13.61 1.59 -17.20
CA GLU A 197 -14.76 2.28 -17.78
C GLU A 197 -16.05 1.46 -17.72
N ARG A 198 -15.96 0.12 -17.66
CA ARG A 198 -17.10 -0.79 -17.51
C ARG A 198 -17.79 -0.61 -16.16
N TYR A 199 -17.06 -0.21 -15.12
CA TYR A 199 -17.51 -0.19 -13.73
C TYR A 199 -17.51 1.19 -13.09
N ALA A 200 -16.53 2.03 -13.38
CA ALA A 200 -16.25 3.27 -12.65
C ALA A 200 -17.45 4.20 -12.51
N GLY A 201 -18.22 4.36 -13.57
CA GLY A 201 -19.43 5.21 -13.58
C GLY A 201 -20.70 4.54 -13.04
N LYS A 202 -20.65 3.25 -12.67
CA LYS A 202 -21.82 2.52 -12.16
C LYS A 202 -22.10 2.90 -10.71
N ALA A 203 -23.37 2.76 -10.31
CA ALA A 203 -23.82 3.15 -9.00
C ALA A 203 -23.32 2.21 -7.90
N TYR A 204 -22.94 2.79 -6.76
CA TYR A 204 -22.81 2.12 -5.48
C TYR A 204 -23.56 2.95 -4.44
N GLY A 205 -24.80 2.62 -4.21
CA GLY A 205 -25.74 3.46 -3.50
C GLY A 205 -25.99 4.77 -4.25
N THR A 206 -25.76 5.92 -3.60
CA THR A 206 -25.76 7.24 -4.25
C THR A 206 -24.39 7.69 -4.73
N ASP A 207 -23.36 6.89 -4.46
CA ASP A 207 -21.98 7.10 -4.91
C ASP A 207 -21.73 6.32 -6.20
N ASN A 208 -20.47 6.28 -6.68
CA ASN A 208 -20.08 5.46 -7.82
C ASN A 208 -18.96 4.47 -7.44
N ILE A 209 -18.82 3.40 -8.23
CA ILE A 209 -17.82 2.38 -8.01
C ILE A 209 -16.40 2.95 -8.14
N GLY A 210 -16.15 3.81 -9.12
CA GLY A 210 -14.83 4.40 -9.34
C GLY A 210 -14.28 5.12 -8.11
N GLY A 211 -15.10 5.88 -7.42
CA GLY A 211 -14.68 6.62 -6.23
C GLY A 211 -14.75 5.82 -4.92
N TYR A 212 -15.70 4.88 -4.81
CA TYR A 212 -16.09 4.30 -3.52
C TYR A 212 -16.20 2.76 -3.53
N GLY A 213 -15.92 2.12 -4.65
CA GLY A 213 -16.18 0.69 -4.88
C GLY A 213 -15.02 -0.26 -4.53
N CYS A 214 -13.98 0.16 -3.81
CA CYS A 214 -12.84 -0.72 -3.52
C CYS A 214 -13.23 -1.97 -2.73
N GLY A 215 -14.15 -1.87 -1.78
CA GLY A 215 -14.66 -3.00 -1.01
C GLY A 215 -15.38 -4.04 -1.89
N PRO A 216 -16.44 -3.66 -2.63
CA PRO A 216 -17.10 -4.55 -3.58
C PRO A 216 -16.14 -5.12 -4.64
N THR A 217 -15.24 -4.30 -5.19
CA THR A 217 -14.29 -4.79 -6.21
C THR A 217 -13.30 -5.79 -5.62
N ALA A 218 -12.81 -5.57 -4.40
CA ALA A 218 -11.95 -6.55 -3.72
C ALA A 218 -12.70 -7.89 -3.50
N MET A 219 -13.97 -7.84 -3.08
CA MET A 219 -14.74 -9.07 -2.89
C MET A 219 -15.15 -9.73 -4.20
N ALA A 220 -15.40 -8.96 -5.27
CA ALA A 220 -15.58 -9.50 -6.62
C ALA A 220 -14.35 -10.28 -7.09
N ILE A 221 -13.14 -9.73 -6.87
CA ILE A 221 -11.87 -10.43 -7.12
C ILE A 221 -11.81 -11.75 -6.34
N VAL A 222 -12.09 -11.71 -5.04
CA VAL A 222 -12.00 -12.90 -4.16
C VAL A 222 -13.00 -13.98 -4.56
N VAL A 223 -14.27 -13.62 -4.71
CA VAL A 223 -15.35 -14.56 -5.05
C VAL A 223 -15.10 -15.21 -6.41
N SER A 224 -14.83 -14.39 -7.44
CA SER A 224 -14.57 -14.91 -8.79
C SER A 224 -13.28 -15.74 -8.91
N SER A 225 -12.36 -15.59 -7.93
CA SER A 225 -11.11 -16.37 -7.91
C SER A 225 -11.21 -17.67 -7.11
N LEU A 226 -12.07 -17.73 -6.10
CA LEU A 226 -12.15 -18.86 -5.17
C LEU A 226 -13.41 -19.72 -5.34
N THR A 227 -14.35 -19.31 -6.20
CA THR A 227 -15.58 -20.06 -6.51
C THR A 227 -15.74 -20.21 -8.02
N ASP A 228 -16.77 -20.96 -8.42
CA ASP A 228 -17.17 -21.07 -9.83
C ASP A 228 -18.06 -19.90 -10.28
N ASP A 229 -18.44 -19.01 -9.37
CA ASP A 229 -19.27 -17.84 -9.66
C ASP A 229 -18.42 -16.67 -10.15
N MET A 230 -18.78 -16.14 -11.31
CA MET A 230 -18.14 -14.92 -11.85
C MET A 230 -18.98 -13.71 -11.44
N VAL A 231 -18.57 -13.07 -10.35
CA VAL A 231 -19.24 -11.87 -9.78
C VAL A 231 -18.41 -10.64 -10.09
N ASP A 232 -18.96 -9.73 -10.90
CA ASP A 232 -18.27 -8.51 -11.25
C ASP A 232 -18.44 -7.39 -10.18
N PRO A 233 -17.66 -6.28 -10.26
CA PRO A 233 -17.78 -5.18 -9.30
C PRO A 233 -19.18 -4.55 -9.22
N VAL A 234 -19.97 -4.55 -10.30
CA VAL A 234 -21.31 -3.97 -10.30
C VAL A 234 -22.28 -4.86 -9.52
N GLU A 235 -22.24 -6.15 -9.79
CA GLU A 235 -23.07 -7.14 -9.11
C GLU A 235 -22.74 -7.19 -7.60
N MET A 236 -21.46 -7.18 -7.25
CA MET A 236 -21.02 -7.14 -5.86
C MET A 236 -21.42 -5.81 -5.16
N ALA A 237 -21.31 -4.68 -5.84
CA ALA A 237 -21.74 -3.38 -5.30
C ALA A 237 -23.24 -3.33 -5.06
N GLU A 238 -24.05 -3.88 -5.98
CA GLU A 238 -25.49 -3.99 -5.83
C GLU A 238 -25.86 -4.89 -4.65
N TRP A 239 -25.24 -6.06 -4.54
CA TRP A 239 -25.43 -6.96 -3.39
C TRP A 239 -25.04 -6.27 -2.08
N SER A 240 -23.89 -5.62 -2.04
CA SER A 240 -23.41 -4.88 -0.86
C SER A 240 -24.40 -3.79 -0.42
N TYR A 241 -24.89 -3.00 -1.36
CA TYR A 241 -25.88 -1.95 -1.09
C TYR A 241 -27.20 -2.52 -0.56
N ASN A 242 -27.74 -3.55 -1.21
CA ASN A 242 -29.01 -4.17 -0.84
C ASN A 242 -28.95 -4.84 0.54
N ASN A 243 -27.78 -5.25 1.00
CA ASN A 243 -27.54 -5.86 2.31
C ASN A 243 -27.01 -4.88 3.38
N GLY A 244 -26.97 -3.57 3.08
CA GLY A 244 -26.66 -2.53 4.07
C GLY A 244 -25.17 -2.35 4.38
N TYR A 245 -24.27 -2.79 3.50
CA TYR A 245 -22.83 -2.62 3.68
C TYR A 245 -22.24 -1.37 3.02
N TRP A 246 -23.05 -0.62 2.28
CA TRP A 246 -22.65 0.67 1.73
C TRP A 246 -22.65 1.76 2.80
N CYS A 247 -21.59 2.55 2.82
CA CYS A 247 -21.43 3.72 3.68
C CYS A 247 -21.32 4.98 2.80
N LYS A 248 -22.32 5.85 2.87
CA LYS A 248 -22.41 7.05 2.03
C LYS A 248 -21.13 7.87 2.10
N SER A 249 -20.58 8.23 0.93
CA SER A 249 -19.36 9.03 0.77
C SER A 249 -18.11 8.47 1.49
N SER A 250 -18.14 7.19 1.87
CA SER A 250 -17.05 6.51 2.58
C SER A 250 -16.81 5.07 2.09
N GLY A 251 -17.55 4.63 1.07
CA GLY A 251 -17.39 3.31 0.46
C GLY A 251 -18.14 2.21 1.17
N SER A 252 -17.46 1.34 1.90
CA SER A 252 -18.08 0.16 2.51
C SER A 252 -17.78 0.04 3.99
N TYR A 253 -18.76 -0.45 4.76
CA TYR A 253 -18.49 -0.96 6.09
C TYR A 253 -17.55 -2.18 6.03
N HIS A 254 -16.65 -2.32 6.99
CA HIS A 254 -15.71 -3.44 7.05
C HIS A 254 -16.41 -4.80 7.16
N ALA A 255 -17.64 -4.81 7.68
CA ALA A 255 -18.47 -6.01 7.76
C ALA A 255 -18.86 -6.60 6.39
N LEU A 256 -18.72 -5.84 5.30
CA LEU A 256 -18.89 -6.34 3.93
C LEU A 256 -18.01 -7.57 3.70
N ILE A 257 -16.76 -7.55 4.15
CA ILE A 257 -15.79 -8.60 3.81
C ILE A 257 -16.21 -9.97 4.33
N PRO A 258 -16.42 -10.18 5.66
CA PRO A 258 -16.86 -11.47 6.15
C PRO A 258 -18.28 -11.84 5.69
N ALA A 259 -19.14 -10.85 5.46
CA ALA A 259 -20.51 -11.14 5.01
C ALA A 259 -20.55 -11.64 3.56
N ALA A 260 -19.83 -11.00 2.64
CA ALA A 260 -19.73 -11.46 1.25
C ALA A 260 -19.03 -12.82 1.17
N ALA A 261 -17.96 -13.05 1.94
CA ALA A 261 -17.34 -14.38 2.00
C ALA A 261 -18.37 -15.45 2.41
N GLY A 262 -19.18 -15.18 3.43
CA GLY A 262 -20.23 -16.10 3.91
C GLY A 262 -21.33 -16.34 2.89
N GLU A 263 -21.77 -15.32 2.15
CA GLU A 263 -22.79 -15.43 1.11
C GLU A 263 -22.39 -16.43 0.02
N TRP A 264 -21.14 -16.36 -0.43
CA TRP A 264 -20.60 -17.28 -1.44
C TRP A 264 -19.92 -18.52 -0.84
N GLY A 265 -20.22 -18.87 0.42
CA GLY A 265 -19.80 -20.11 1.06
C GLY A 265 -18.30 -20.23 1.33
N LEU A 266 -17.58 -19.10 1.32
CA LEU A 266 -16.14 -19.06 1.57
C LEU A 266 -15.84 -18.97 3.07
N PRO A 267 -15.03 -19.88 3.63
CA PRO A 267 -14.52 -19.74 4.98
C PRO A 267 -13.74 -18.43 5.15
N VAL A 268 -13.98 -17.71 6.24
CA VAL A 268 -13.30 -16.45 6.53
C VAL A 268 -12.85 -16.39 7.99
N SER A 269 -11.65 -15.90 8.23
CA SER A 269 -11.15 -15.63 9.59
C SER A 269 -10.38 -14.31 9.65
N GLY A 270 -10.63 -13.54 10.70
CA GLY A 270 -9.89 -12.31 10.96
C GLY A 270 -8.45 -12.57 11.38
N CYS A 271 -7.56 -11.61 11.05
CA CYS A 271 -6.15 -11.65 11.39
C CYS A 271 -5.65 -10.22 11.68
N THR A 272 -4.74 -10.10 12.62
CA THR A 272 -4.19 -8.82 13.06
C THR A 272 -2.75 -8.63 12.58
N THR A 273 -2.24 -7.40 12.71
CA THR A 273 -0.83 -7.09 12.41
C THR A 273 0.18 -7.81 13.31
N ALA A 274 -0.28 -8.37 14.44
CA ALA A 274 0.54 -9.15 15.37
C ALA A 274 0.74 -10.61 14.91
N GLU A 275 0.05 -11.03 13.85
CA GLU A 275 0.03 -12.42 13.37
C GLU A 275 0.52 -12.54 11.91
N PRO A 276 1.66 -11.95 11.53
CA PRO A 276 2.13 -11.88 10.13
C PRO A 276 2.32 -13.25 9.51
N GLN A 277 2.70 -14.26 10.31
CA GLN A 277 2.90 -15.63 9.83
C GLN A 277 1.59 -16.26 9.31
N ARG A 278 0.44 -15.95 9.94
CA ARG A 278 -0.85 -16.43 9.45
C ARG A 278 -1.18 -15.94 8.05
N ILE A 279 -0.77 -14.71 7.72
CA ILE A 279 -0.95 -14.14 6.38
C ILE A 279 -0.12 -14.91 5.36
N THR A 280 1.19 -15.06 5.62
CA THR A 280 2.09 -15.76 4.70
C THR A 280 1.73 -17.24 4.55
N ASP A 281 1.35 -17.92 5.63
CA ASP A 281 0.92 -19.32 5.59
C ASP A 281 -0.38 -19.49 4.77
N ALA A 282 -1.34 -18.57 4.93
CA ALA A 282 -2.57 -18.58 4.16
C ALA A 282 -2.30 -18.43 2.67
N LEU A 283 -1.49 -17.44 2.29
CA LEU A 283 -1.11 -17.20 0.90
C LEU A 283 -0.31 -18.38 0.30
N ALA A 284 0.58 -19.00 1.09
CA ALA A 284 1.33 -20.18 0.69
C ALA A 284 0.45 -21.44 0.52
N ASN A 285 -0.76 -21.44 1.07
CA ASN A 285 -1.76 -22.49 0.90
C ASN A 285 -2.87 -22.14 -0.12
N GLY A 286 -2.66 -21.11 -0.93
CA GLY A 286 -3.59 -20.73 -1.99
C GLY A 286 -4.83 -19.97 -1.55
N LYS A 287 -4.88 -19.53 -0.28
CA LYS A 287 -5.92 -18.65 0.21
C LYS A 287 -5.65 -17.20 -0.22
N LEU A 288 -6.69 -16.39 -0.23
CA LEU A 288 -6.56 -14.96 -0.44
C LEU A 288 -6.78 -14.20 0.88
N VAL A 289 -6.21 -13.01 0.96
CA VAL A 289 -6.36 -12.17 2.16
C VAL A 289 -6.82 -10.77 1.73
N VAL A 290 -7.99 -10.35 2.19
CA VAL A 290 -8.40 -8.95 2.03
C VAL A 290 -7.81 -8.14 3.15
N ALA A 291 -7.24 -6.99 2.81
CA ALA A 291 -6.67 -6.05 3.77
C ALA A 291 -7.34 -4.68 3.64
N ILE A 292 -7.70 -4.06 4.77
CA ILE A 292 -8.08 -2.65 4.81
C ILE A 292 -6.87 -1.82 5.19
N MET A 293 -6.44 -0.96 4.25
CA MET A 293 -5.30 -0.09 4.39
C MET A 293 -5.73 1.28 4.89
N SER A 294 -4.85 1.94 5.63
CA SER A 294 -4.92 3.36 5.97
C SER A 294 -3.93 4.15 5.10
N GLU A 295 -3.79 5.44 5.38
CA GLU A 295 -2.89 6.34 4.64
C GLU A 295 -1.49 5.75 4.46
N GLY A 296 -1.00 5.76 3.22
CA GLY A 296 0.30 5.22 2.85
C GLY A 296 0.42 4.95 1.34
N HIS A 297 1.11 3.89 0.97
CA HIS A 297 1.38 3.53 -0.43
C HIS A 297 0.14 3.17 -1.25
N PHE A 298 -0.89 2.62 -0.58
CA PHE A 298 -2.08 2.10 -1.24
C PHE A 298 -3.22 3.12 -1.32
N THR A 299 -3.24 4.09 -0.42
CA THR A 299 -4.35 5.05 -0.32
C THR A 299 -3.97 6.30 0.45
N SER A 300 -4.71 7.37 0.20
CA SER A 300 -4.68 8.62 0.98
C SER A 300 -5.68 8.66 2.14
N SER A 301 -6.59 7.67 2.25
CA SER A 301 -7.64 7.67 3.27
C SER A 301 -7.89 6.26 3.81
N GLY A 302 -8.58 5.44 3.06
CA GLY A 302 -8.89 4.04 3.35
C GLY A 302 -9.10 3.27 2.05
N HIS A 303 -8.56 2.04 1.97
CA HIS A 303 -8.63 1.26 0.75
C HIS A 303 -8.56 -0.23 1.01
N PHE A 304 -9.44 -0.99 0.38
CA PHE A 304 -9.36 -2.44 0.41
C PHE A 304 -8.46 -2.94 -0.73
N ILE A 305 -7.52 -3.82 -0.40
CA ILE A 305 -6.70 -4.55 -1.36
C ILE A 305 -6.80 -6.05 -1.12
N VAL A 306 -6.45 -6.84 -2.11
CA VAL A 306 -6.38 -8.31 -2.00
C VAL A 306 -4.93 -8.75 -2.06
N LEU A 307 -4.45 -9.45 -1.02
CA LEU A 307 -3.17 -10.14 -1.05
C LEU A 307 -3.41 -11.49 -1.72
N ARG A 308 -2.66 -11.77 -2.80
CA ARG A 308 -2.94 -12.92 -3.69
C ARG A 308 -1.84 -13.98 -3.74
N GLY A 309 -0.73 -13.77 -3.03
CA GLY A 309 0.34 -14.75 -2.97
C GLY A 309 1.65 -14.19 -2.42
N VAL A 310 2.64 -15.08 -2.36
CA VAL A 310 4.01 -14.75 -1.97
C VAL A 310 4.95 -15.15 -3.09
N LYS A 311 5.86 -14.25 -3.49
CA LYS A 311 6.89 -14.48 -4.48
C LYS A 311 8.19 -13.81 -4.04
N ASP A 312 9.28 -14.54 -4.04
CA ASP A 312 10.61 -14.04 -3.62
C ASP A 312 10.61 -13.39 -2.23
N GLY A 313 9.81 -13.93 -1.29
CA GLY A 313 9.67 -13.42 0.07
C GLY A 313 8.83 -12.14 0.18
N LYS A 314 8.26 -11.65 -0.91
CA LYS A 314 7.40 -10.46 -0.97
C LYS A 314 5.95 -10.83 -1.30
N ILE A 315 5.05 -9.91 -1.02
CA ILE A 315 3.60 -10.09 -1.21
C ILE A 315 3.20 -9.61 -2.60
N MET A 316 2.46 -10.46 -3.30
CA MET A 316 1.74 -10.10 -4.52
C MET A 316 0.35 -9.58 -4.15
N VAL A 317 -0.06 -8.48 -4.73
CA VAL A 317 -1.39 -7.89 -4.49
C VAL A 317 -2.25 -7.91 -5.75
N ALA A 318 -3.55 -7.81 -5.57
CA ALA A 318 -4.52 -7.41 -6.57
C ALA A 318 -5.24 -6.18 -6.00
N ASP A 319 -4.82 -5.00 -6.46
CA ASP A 319 -5.33 -3.73 -5.99
C ASP A 319 -6.50 -3.27 -6.86
N PRO A 320 -7.71 -3.13 -6.30
CA PRO A 320 -8.90 -2.72 -7.05
C PRO A 320 -8.79 -1.38 -7.76
N ALA A 321 -7.87 -0.50 -7.34
CA ALA A 321 -7.72 0.84 -7.91
C ALA A 321 -6.45 1.00 -8.75
N SER A 322 -5.52 0.02 -8.76
CA SER A 322 -4.25 0.16 -9.47
C SER A 322 -3.70 -1.16 -10.00
N TYR A 323 -3.73 -1.30 -11.33
CA TYR A 323 -3.06 -2.42 -12.01
C TYR A 323 -1.54 -2.37 -11.79
N THR A 324 -0.95 -1.19 -11.85
CA THR A 324 0.51 -1.00 -11.64
C THR A 324 0.96 -1.47 -10.26
N ARG A 325 0.19 -1.18 -9.20
CA ARG A 325 0.49 -1.71 -7.85
C ARG A 325 0.31 -3.22 -7.79
N SER A 326 -0.59 -3.78 -8.59
CA SER A 326 -0.83 -5.23 -8.68
C SER A 326 0.29 -6.00 -9.39
N GLU A 327 1.10 -5.34 -10.21
CA GLU A 327 2.28 -5.91 -10.86
C GLU A 327 3.54 -5.84 -9.99
N GLN A 328 3.52 -5.08 -8.89
CA GLN A 328 4.65 -4.91 -7.98
C GLN A 328 4.67 -5.98 -6.89
N LEU A 329 5.87 -6.25 -6.37
CA LEU A 329 6.07 -7.08 -5.20
C LEU A 329 6.28 -6.17 -3.97
N TRP A 330 5.50 -6.43 -2.91
CA TRP A 330 5.44 -5.60 -1.72
C TRP A 330 6.08 -6.29 -0.51
N ASP A 331 6.86 -5.56 0.26
CA ASP A 331 7.28 -6.04 1.57
C ASP A 331 6.07 -6.17 2.50
N LEU A 332 5.95 -7.31 3.17
CA LEU A 332 4.87 -7.52 4.15
C LEU A 332 4.89 -6.44 5.24
N SER A 333 6.06 -5.92 5.61
CA SER A 333 6.19 -4.86 6.60
C SER A 333 5.49 -3.56 6.20
N ILE A 334 5.46 -3.19 4.92
CA ILE A 334 4.69 -2.05 4.42
C ILE A 334 3.19 -2.28 4.67
N ILE A 335 2.70 -3.44 4.25
CA ILE A 335 1.29 -3.82 4.40
C ILE A 335 0.88 -3.83 5.88
N LEU A 336 1.69 -4.41 6.77
CA LEU A 336 1.43 -4.45 8.20
C LEU A 336 1.44 -3.06 8.84
N ASN A 337 2.37 -2.20 8.42
CA ASN A 337 2.51 -0.85 8.97
C ASN A 337 1.37 0.08 8.54
N GLU A 338 0.86 -0.10 7.33
CA GLU A 338 -0.20 0.73 6.73
C GLU A 338 -1.59 0.13 6.88
N ALA A 339 -1.72 -1.06 7.45
CA ALA A 339 -3.02 -1.64 7.76
C ALA A 339 -3.81 -0.77 8.74
N SER A 340 -5.10 -0.63 8.52
CA SER A 340 -5.96 0.24 9.32
C SER A 340 -6.03 -0.21 10.77
N ARG A 341 -5.64 0.66 11.68
CA ARG A 341 -5.75 0.44 13.13
C ARG A 341 -7.18 0.59 13.65
N ARG A 342 -8.10 1.11 12.83
CA ARG A 342 -9.52 1.31 13.14
C ARG A 342 -10.39 0.24 12.49
N ALA A 343 -9.79 -0.84 12.00
CA ALA A 343 -10.53 -1.91 11.35
C ALA A 343 -11.51 -2.57 12.33
N GLY A 344 -12.74 -2.74 11.85
CA GLY A 344 -13.80 -3.50 12.54
C GLY A 344 -13.99 -4.89 11.92
N ALA A 345 -15.01 -5.60 12.37
CA ALA A 345 -15.46 -6.89 11.80
C ALA A 345 -14.35 -7.96 11.67
N GLY A 346 -13.40 -7.96 12.59
CA GLY A 346 -12.29 -8.92 12.62
C GLY A 346 -11.06 -8.54 11.80
N GLY A 347 -11.06 -7.35 11.16
CA GLY A 347 -9.89 -6.84 10.41
C GLY A 347 -8.69 -6.46 11.29
N PRO A 348 -7.62 -5.93 10.69
CA PRO A 348 -7.53 -5.37 9.33
C PRO A 348 -7.33 -6.37 8.20
N PHE A 349 -7.10 -7.64 8.48
CA PHE A 349 -6.92 -8.69 7.50
C PHE A 349 -8.01 -9.75 7.64
N TRP A 350 -8.55 -10.23 6.51
CA TRP A 350 -9.49 -11.33 6.46
C TRP A 350 -8.92 -12.41 5.53
N ILE A 351 -8.59 -13.56 6.12
CA ILE A 351 -8.11 -14.75 5.41
C ILE A 351 -9.32 -15.49 4.88
N ILE A 352 -9.39 -15.71 3.57
CA ILE A 352 -10.55 -16.27 2.88
C ILE A 352 -10.14 -17.47 2.03
N GLY A 353 -10.91 -18.56 2.09
CA GLY A 353 -10.70 -19.78 1.37
C GLY A 353 -10.23 -20.97 2.20
#